data_ffa9c4004da7b40f0a32273cea40b13e
#
_entry.id   ffa9c4004da7b40f0a32273cea40b13e
#
_cell.length_a   1.000
_cell.length_b   1.000
_cell.length_c   1.000
_cell.angle_alpha   90.00
_cell.angle_beta   90.00
_cell.angle_gamma   90.00
#
_symmetry.space_group_name_H-M   'P 1'
#
loop_
_entity.id
_entity.type
_entity.pdbx_description
1 polymer ?
#
loop_
_entity_poly.entity_id
_entity_poly.type
_entity_poly.pdbx_seq_one_letter_code
_entity_poly.pdbx_strand_id
1 'polypeptide(L)'
;VGSNRCGVSPGKDAVALARLIAASAPLRFAGLHCYQGSAQHLRLPAERKTAIQEASKLAKEVRDALVAEGMACPRVTGAGTGTFLNECDSGIFDEVQAGSYIFMDRDYSENQLEANDLHFEHALFIQATVMSYPEPHRAVLDAGLKAFSVDSGMPAVWKRPDLKLTKASDEHGVLEVSD
;
A
#
# COMPACT_ATOMS: atom_id res chain seq x y z
N VAL A 1 10.90 3.58 11.14
CA VAL A 1 10.33 4.94 11.12
C VAL A 1 9.32 5.07 9.99
N GLY A 2 8.42 6.05 9.98
CA GLY A 2 7.49 6.26 8.87
C GLY A 2 6.02 6.27 9.30
N SER A 3 5.24 5.25 8.97
CA SER A 3 3.76 5.28 9.01
C SER A 3 3.10 5.30 10.40
N ASN A 4 3.84 5.54 11.46
CA ASN A 4 3.33 5.57 12.84
C ASN A 4 2.54 4.29 13.24
N ARG A 5 2.94 3.15 12.68
CA ARG A 5 2.33 1.83 12.92
C ARG A 5 3.17 0.99 13.86
N CYS A 6 4.43 0.76 13.54
CA CYS A 6 5.42 0.02 14.31
C CYS A 6 6.76 0.76 14.29
N GLY A 7 7.69 0.32 15.14
CA GLY A 7 9.02 0.90 15.24
C GLY A 7 9.06 2.08 16.20
N VAL A 8 9.96 3.01 15.93
CA VAL A 8 10.24 4.17 16.80
C VAL A 8 10.10 5.47 16.02
N SER A 9 9.92 6.57 16.75
CA SER A 9 9.93 7.91 16.17
C SER A 9 11.27 8.21 15.50
N PRO A 10 11.29 8.97 14.38
CA PRO A 10 12.53 9.45 13.80
C PRO A 10 13.31 10.34 14.79
N GLY A 11 14.63 10.37 14.66
CA GLY A 11 15.50 11.15 15.55
C GLY A 11 16.15 10.29 16.63
N LYS A 12 16.20 10.78 17.86
CA LYS A 12 16.97 10.19 18.97
C LYS A 12 16.63 8.73 19.28
N ASP A 13 15.34 8.38 19.21
CA ASP A 13 14.89 7.02 19.53
C ASP A 13 15.37 6.02 18.46
N ALA A 14 15.36 6.42 17.19
CA ALA A 14 15.88 5.58 16.11
C ALA A 14 17.38 5.34 16.25
N VAL A 15 18.14 6.37 16.60
CA VAL A 15 19.59 6.26 16.85
C VAL A 15 19.87 5.37 18.07
N ALA A 16 19.13 5.55 19.17
CA ALA A 16 19.29 4.74 20.38
C ALA A 16 19.00 3.25 20.11
N LEU A 17 17.93 2.96 19.35
CA LEU A 17 17.60 1.59 18.97
C LEU A 17 18.67 0.97 18.06
N ALA A 18 19.18 1.73 17.09
CA ALA A 18 20.24 1.25 16.20
C ALA A 18 21.52 0.90 16.98
N ARG A 19 21.90 1.73 17.95
CA ARG A 19 23.05 1.45 18.87
C ARG A 19 22.82 0.17 19.67
N LEU A 20 21.60 -0.01 20.22
CA LEU A 20 21.27 -1.20 20.98
C LEU A 20 21.37 -2.45 20.12
N ILE A 21 20.85 -2.40 18.88
CA ILE A 21 20.96 -3.51 17.92
C ILE A 21 22.42 -3.81 17.61
N ALA A 22 23.22 -2.78 17.31
CA ALA A 22 24.65 -2.94 17.00
C ALA A 22 25.47 -3.53 18.15
N ALA A 23 25.09 -3.24 19.41
CA ALA A 23 25.72 -3.77 20.61
C ALA A 23 25.22 -5.18 21.01
N SER A 24 24.18 -5.70 20.38
CA SER A 24 23.50 -6.94 20.77
C SER A 24 23.84 -8.09 19.83
N ALA A 25 24.67 -9.03 20.29
CA ALA A 25 24.83 -10.29 19.57
C ALA A 25 23.56 -11.19 19.83
N PRO A 26 23.03 -11.88 18.84
CA PRO A 26 23.52 -12.08 17.47
C PRO A 26 22.91 -11.11 16.43
N LEU A 27 22.48 -9.92 16.81
CA LEU A 27 21.83 -8.96 15.92
C LEU A 27 22.84 -8.21 15.03
N ARG A 28 22.40 -7.76 13.89
CA ARG A 28 23.14 -6.87 12.98
C ARG A 28 22.25 -5.73 12.54
N PHE A 29 22.68 -4.50 12.76
CA PHE A 29 21.99 -3.35 12.19
C PHE A 29 22.18 -3.33 10.66
N ALA A 30 21.09 -3.43 9.92
CA ALA A 30 21.10 -3.55 8.45
C ALA A 30 20.65 -2.25 7.75
N GLY A 31 20.04 -1.32 8.47
CA GLY A 31 19.53 -0.08 7.91
C GLY A 31 18.21 0.36 8.52
N LEU A 32 17.52 1.24 7.81
CA LEU A 32 16.25 1.82 8.20
C LEU A 32 15.09 1.24 7.36
N HIS A 33 13.99 0.92 8.00
CA HIS A 33 12.72 0.68 7.35
C HIS A 33 11.85 1.93 7.50
N CYS A 34 11.52 2.58 6.37
CA CYS A 34 10.75 3.81 6.32
C CYS A 34 9.58 3.66 5.34
N TYR A 35 8.52 2.97 5.78
CA TYR A 35 7.33 2.74 4.99
C TYR A 35 6.24 3.74 5.34
N GLN A 36 5.63 4.40 4.34
CA GLN A 36 4.55 5.37 4.51
C GLN A 36 3.24 4.79 3.97
N GLY A 37 2.59 3.98 4.81
CA GLY A 37 1.38 3.25 4.42
C GLY A 37 0.20 4.14 4.08
N SER A 38 -0.01 5.22 4.82
CA SER A 38 -1.12 6.16 4.58
C SER A 38 -1.03 6.90 3.25
N ALA A 39 0.18 7.02 2.66
CA ALA A 39 0.37 7.68 1.37
C ALA A 39 -0.05 6.80 0.19
N GLN A 40 -0.13 5.47 0.38
CA GLN A 40 -0.37 4.52 -0.72
C GLN A 40 -1.73 4.71 -1.40
N HIS A 41 -2.71 5.24 -0.70
CA HIS A 41 -4.10 5.38 -1.12
C HIS A 41 -4.56 6.84 -1.26
N LEU A 42 -3.63 7.79 -1.25
CA LEU A 42 -3.91 9.17 -1.63
C LEU A 42 -4.18 9.24 -3.13
N ARG A 43 -5.37 9.71 -3.51
CA ARG A 43 -5.83 9.63 -4.91
C ARG A 43 -5.07 10.56 -5.83
N LEU A 44 -4.67 11.74 -5.35
CA LEU A 44 -3.98 12.72 -6.17
C LEU A 44 -2.45 12.50 -6.18
N PRO A 45 -1.79 12.47 -7.33
CA PRO A 45 -0.34 12.30 -7.44
C PRO A 45 0.44 13.32 -6.62
N ALA A 46 0.02 14.59 -6.63
CA ALA A 46 0.67 15.66 -5.89
C ALA A 46 0.66 15.42 -4.36
N GLU A 47 -0.43 14.86 -3.82
CA GLU A 47 -0.53 14.52 -2.40
C GLU A 47 0.43 13.38 -2.04
N ARG A 48 0.49 12.32 -2.86
CA ARG A 48 1.45 11.23 -2.70
C ARG A 48 2.88 11.73 -2.71
N LYS A 49 3.20 12.58 -3.69
CA LYS A 49 4.53 13.18 -3.83
C LYS A 49 4.93 13.98 -2.60
N THR A 50 4.05 14.86 -2.11
CA THR A 50 4.29 15.66 -0.91
C THR A 50 4.53 14.76 0.31
N ALA A 51 3.68 13.77 0.54
CA ALA A 51 3.80 12.85 1.67
C ALA A 51 5.13 12.07 1.64
N ILE A 52 5.58 11.65 0.45
CA ILE A 52 6.86 10.93 0.30
C ILE A 52 8.06 11.87 0.42
N GLN A 53 7.97 13.11 -0.04
CA GLN A 53 9.03 14.10 0.20
C GLN A 53 9.27 14.35 1.69
N GLU A 54 8.21 14.47 2.48
CA GLU A 54 8.32 14.60 3.95
C GLU A 54 8.92 13.34 4.59
N ALA A 55 8.45 12.16 4.20
CA ALA A 55 8.99 10.90 4.71
C ALA A 55 10.47 10.70 4.34
N SER A 56 10.84 11.04 3.12
CA SER A 56 12.23 10.98 2.63
C SER A 56 13.16 11.91 3.41
N LYS A 57 12.69 13.13 3.73
CA LYS A 57 13.43 14.08 4.56
C LYS A 57 13.71 13.49 5.94
N LEU A 58 12.69 12.95 6.61
CA LEU A 58 12.85 12.32 7.92
C LEU A 58 13.79 11.10 7.88
N ALA A 59 13.68 10.26 6.85
CA ALA A 59 14.57 9.11 6.66
C ALA A 59 16.02 9.56 6.49
N LYS A 60 16.25 10.62 5.70
CA LYS A 60 17.56 11.21 5.49
C LYS A 60 18.14 11.76 6.80
N GLU A 61 17.36 12.52 7.57
CA GLU A 61 17.79 13.07 8.86
C GLU A 61 18.25 11.97 9.84
N VAL A 62 17.52 10.84 9.89
CA VAL A 62 17.91 9.70 10.74
C VAL A 62 19.17 9.02 10.20
N ARG A 63 19.27 8.82 8.86
CA ARG A 63 20.50 8.27 8.25
C ARG A 63 21.72 9.14 8.55
N ASP A 64 21.59 10.45 8.36
CA ASP A 64 22.68 11.40 8.62
C ASP A 64 23.10 11.39 10.10
N ALA A 65 22.16 11.32 11.04
CA ALA A 65 22.44 11.22 12.46
C ALA A 65 23.18 9.92 12.83
N LEU A 66 22.82 8.79 12.22
CA LEU A 66 23.52 7.51 12.41
C LEU A 66 24.96 7.58 11.90
N VAL A 67 25.14 8.14 10.70
CA VAL A 67 26.48 8.31 10.09
C VAL A 67 27.35 9.26 10.91
N ALA A 68 26.80 10.35 11.44
CA ALA A 68 27.51 11.29 12.31
C ALA A 68 28.01 10.63 13.61
N GLU A 69 27.39 9.54 14.04
CA GLU A 69 27.82 8.73 15.17
C GLU A 69 28.75 7.57 14.81
N GLY A 70 29.21 7.54 13.56
CA GLY A 70 30.10 6.48 13.07
C GLY A 70 29.37 5.15 12.76
N MET A 71 28.04 5.14 12.74
CA MET A 71 27.25 3.95 12.40
C MET A 71 26.94 3.93 10.90
N ALA A 72 27.34 2.87 10.22
CA ALA A 72 26.93 2.67 8.83
C ALA A 72 25.42 2.42 8.76
N CYS A 73 24.73 3.13 7.86
CA CYS A 73 23.34 2.88 7.51
C CYS A 73 23.26 2.53 5.99
N PRO A 74 23.60 1.30 5.63
CA PRO A 74 23.81 0.91 4.23
C PRO A 74 22.53 0.87 3.42
N ARG A 75 21.36 0.87 4.08
CA ARG A 75 20.08 0.71 3.39
C ARG A 75 18.99 1.52 4.07
N VAL A 76 18.18 2.19 3.23
CA VAL A 76 16.86 2.67 3.57
C VAL A 76 15.86 1.95 2.67
N THR A 77 14.91 1.24 3.27
CA THR A 77 13.92 0.47 2.55
C THR A 77 12.50 0.95 2.89
N GLY A 78 11.60 0.89 1.94
CA GLY A 78 10.22 1.35 2.10
C GLY A 78 9.45 1.25 0.80
N ALA A 79 8.54 2.18 0.58
CA ALA A 79 7.67 2.25 -0.58
C ALA A 79 6.59 1.16 -0.66
N GLY A 80 5.53 1.46 -1.36
CA GLY A 80 4.48 0.54 -1.76
C GLY A 80 4.05 0.82 -3.19
N THR A 81 3.09 0.08 -3.70
CA THR A 81 2.62 0.17 -5.09
C THR A 81 2.14 1.55 -5.48
N GLY A 82 1.54 2.32 -4.55
CA GLY A 82 1.00 3.64 -4.84
C GLY A 82 2.03 4.78 -4.91
N THR A 83 3.27 4.55 -4.43
CA THR A 83 4.23 5.66 -4.25
C THR A 83 5.65 5.37 -4.72
N PHE A 84 6.01 4.13 -5.02
CA PHE A 84 7.40 3.69 -5.21
C PHE A 84 8.22 4.56 -6.19
N LEU A 85 7.59 5.17 -7.21
CA LEU A 85 8.28 6.09 -8.11
C LEU A 85 8.78 7.34 -7.37
N ASN A 86 8.00 7.86 -6.41
CA ASN A 86 8.41 9.02 -5.61
C ASN A 86 9.58 8.68 -4.69
N GLU A 87 9.59 7.48 -4.10
CA GLU A 87 10.72 7.02 -3.29
C GLU A 87 11.98 6.82 -4.14
N CYS A 88 11.86 6.22 -5.34
CA CYS A 88 12.97 6.10 -6.27
C CYS A 88 13.56 7.47 -6.65
N ASP A 89 12.70 8.43 -6.98
CA ASP A 89 13.11 9.78 -7.38
C ASP A 89 13.72 10.59 -6.23
N SER A 90 13.43 10.23 -4.98
CA SER A 90 13.96 10.92 -3.81
C SER A 90 15.49 10.78 -3.64
N GLY A 91 16.08 9.73 -4.19
CA GLY A 91 17.49 9.38 -4.01
C GLY A 91 17.86 8.95 -2.59
N ILE A 92 16.88 8.71 -1.72
CA ILE A 92 17.07 8.32 -0.32
C ILE A 92 16.87 6.82 -0.11
N PHE A 93 15.94 6.23 -0.84
CA PHE A 93 15.63 4.81 -0.71
C PHE A 93 16.55 3.97 -1.60
N ASP A 94 17.11 2.93 -1.01
CA ASP A 94 18.00 1.97 -1.65
C ASP A 94 17.23 0.71 -2.09
N GLU A 95 16.03 0.50 -1.54
CA GLU A 95 15.20 -0.68 -1.78
C GLU A 95 13.72 -0.33 -1.67
N VAL A 96 12.91 -0.80 -2.62
CA VAL A 96 11.46 -0.64 -2.62
C VAL A 96 10.75 -1.93 -2.27
N GLN A 97 9.61 -1.83 -1.56
CA GLN A 97 8.83 -2.96 -1.04
C GLN A 97 7.45 -3.08 -1.70
N ALA A 98 7.29 -2.55 -2.92
CA ALA A 98 6.05 -2.66 -3.65
C ALA A 98 5.66 -4.13 -3.86
N GLY A 99 4.43 -4.49 -3.56
CA GLY A 99 3.93 -5.86 -3.62
C GLY A 99 2.61 -6.00 -4.37
N SER A 100 1.63 -5.14 -4.11
CA SER A 100 0.27 -5.24 -4.68
C SER A 100 0.23 -5.13 -6.20
N TYR A 101 1.25 -4.52 -6.84
CA TYR A 101 1.33 -4.37 -8.29
C TYR A 101 1.28 -5.71 -9.04
N ILE A 102 1.65 -6.82 -8.40
CA ILE A 102 1.67 -8.16 -9.01
C ILE A 102 0.25 -8.59 -9.42
N PHE A 103 -0.73 -8.27 -8.60
CA PHE A 103 -2.13 -8.63 -8.82
C PHE A 103 -3.01 -7.42 -9.09
N MET A 104 -2.62 -6.27 -8.56
CA MET A 104 -3.42 -5.07 -8.42
C MET A 104 -4.73 -5.34 -7.66
N ASP A 105 -5.40 -4.29 -7.29
CA ASP A 105 -6.72 -4.33 -6.70
C ASP A 105 -7.50 -3.05 -7.07
N ARG A 106 -8.78 -3.04 -6.72
CA ARG A 106 -9.65 -1.91 -7.01
C ARG A 106 -9.16 -0.62 -6.34
N ASP A 107 -8.73 -0.69 -5.08
CA ASP A 107 -8.37 0.49 -4.30
C ASP A 107 -7.12 1.18 -4.90
N TYR A 108 -6.07 0.43 -5.22
CA TYR A 108 -4.90 0.99 -5.93
C TYR A 108 -5.25 1.51 -7.32
N SER A 109 -6.17 0.85 -8.04
CA SER A 109 -6.56 1.28 -9.39
C SER A 109 -7.35 2.59 -9.41
N GLU A 110 -7.89 3.03 -8.29
CA GLU A 110 -8.55 4.34 -8.13
C GLU A 110 -7.54 5.48 -7.95
N ASN A 111 -6.26 5.21 -7.73
CA ASN A 111 -5.24 6.24 -7.69
C ASN A 111 -5.05 6.87 -9.07
N GLN A 112 -5.12 8.19 -9.13
CA GLN A 112 -4.83 8.93 -10.36
C GLN A 112 -3.35 8.80 -10.69
N LEU A 113 -3.07 8.61 -11.98
CA LEU A 113 -1.72 8.47 -12.51
C LEU A 113 -1.33 9.74 -13.27
N GLU A 114 -0.03 10.07 -13.26
CA GLU A 114 0.55 11.05 -14.18
C GLU A 114 0.87 10.40 -15.53
N ALA A 115 1.12 11.20 -16.55
CA ALA A 115 1.29 10.71 -17.92
C ALA A 115 2.46 9.70 -18.10
N ASN A 116 3.44 9.74 -17.21
CA ASN A 116 4.62 8.85 -17.26
C ASN A 116 4.61 7.78 -16.17
N ASP A 117 3.53 7.67 -15.38
CA ASP A 117 3.42 6.64 -14.36
C ASP A 117 3.25 5.25 -14.99
N LEU A 118 3.79 4.25 -14.31
CA LEU A 118 3.59 2.87 -14.71
C LEU A 118 2.15 2.44 -14.41
N HIS A 119 1.48 1.91 -15.41
CA HIS A 119 0.15 1.33 -15.27
C HIS A 119 0.28 -0.19 -15.09
N PHE A 120 -0.30 -0.70 -14.01
CA PHE A 120 -0.40 -2.13 -13.73
C PHE A 120 -1.84 -2.61 -13.92
N GLU A 121 -2.01 -3.74 -14.57
CA GLU A 121 -3.31 -4.34 -14.81
C GLU A 121 -3.71 -5.28 -13.68
N HIS A 122 -5.02 -5.47 -13.51
CA HIS A 122 -5.52 -6.50 -12.61
C HIS A 122 -5.17 -7.88 -13.14
N ALA A 123 -4.66 -8.76 -12.27
CA ALA A 123 -4.28 -10.12 -12.60
C ALA A 123 -4.93 -11.16 -11.67
N LEU A 124 -5.61 -10.74 -10.61
CA LEU A 124 -6.36 -11.60 -9.70
C LEU A 124 -7.82 -11.24 -9.68
N PHE A 125 -8.68 -12.21 -9.96
CA PHE A 125 -10.14 -12.05 -10.02
C PHE A 125 -10.82 -13.14 -9.21
N ILE A 126 -11.99 -12.82 -8.66
CA ILE A 126 -12.90 -13.81 -8.07
C ILE A 126 -13.95 -14.14 -9.09
N GLN A 127 -13.99 -15.40 -9.54
CA GLN A 127 -15.07 -15.91 -10.36
C GLN A 127 -16.28 -16.19 -9.48
N ALA A 128 -17.43 -15.67 -9.87
CA ALA A 128 -18.69 -15.87 -9.18
C ALA A 128 -19.82 -16.18 -10.17
N THR A 129 -20.84 -16.89 -9.68
CA THR A 129 -22.01 -17.28 -10.46
C THR A 129 -23.27 -16.61 -9.92
N VAL A 130 -24.14 -16.16 -10.78
CA VAL A 130 -25.49 -15.71 -10.38
C VAL A 130 -26.31 -16.93 -9.98
N MET A 131 -26.62 -17.04 -8.68
CA MET A 131 -27.45 -18.15 -8.15
C MET A 131 -28.93 -17.80 -8.16
N SER A 132 -29.29 -16.51 -8.12
CA SER A 132 -30.69 -16.09 -8.02
C SER A 132 -30.87 -14.70 -8.60
N TYR A 133 -32.02 -14.51 -9.26
CA TYR A 133 -32.48 -13.23 -9.78
C TYR A 133 -33.93 -12.99 -9.31
N PRO A 134 -34.11 -12.65 -8.00
CA PRO A 134 -35.42 -12.63 -7.38
C PRO A 134 -36.30 -11.45 -7.81
N GLU A 135 -35.69 -10.36 -8.22
CA GLU A 135 -36.36 -9.11 -8.59
C GLU A 135 -35.62 -8.44 -9.76
N PRO A 136 -36.31 -7.65 -10.59
CA PRO A 136 -35.65 -6.77 -11.56
C PRO A 136 -34.58 -5.91 -10.85
N HIS A 137 -33.45 -5.72 -11.51
CA HIS A 137 -32.31 -4.93 -11.01
C HIS A 137 -31.56 -5.51 -9.81
N ARG A 138 -31.85 -6.76 -9.38
CA ARG A 138 -31.16 -7.39 -8.25
C ARG A 138 -30.77 -8.84 -8.55
N ALA A 139 -29.47 -9.13 -8.52
CA ALA A 139 -28.95 -10.48 -8.63
C ALA A 139 -28.19 -10.90 -7.36
N VAL A 140 -28.16 -12.19 -7.08
CA VAL A 140 -27.41 -12.76 -5.95
C VAL A 140 -26.33 -13.68 -6.47
N LEU A 141 -25.10 -13.49 -5.96
CA LEU A 141 -23.90 -14.27 -6.32
C LEU A 141 -23.59 -15.31 -5.25
N ASP A 142 -22.90 -16.38 -5.65
CA ASP A 142 -22.30 -17.41 -4.79
C ASP A 142 -20.95 -17.02 -4.18
N ALA A 143 -20.62 -15.74 -4.14
CA ALA A 143 -19.39 -15.21 -3.56
C ALA A 143 -19.73 -14.09 -2.56
N GLY A 144 -19.19 -14.18 -1.37
CA GLY A 144 -19.33 -13.21 -0.28
C GLY A 144 -18.02 -13.00 0.46
N LEU A 145 -18.09 -12.64 1.75
CA LEU A 145 -16.92 -12.31 2.58
C LEU A 145 -15.92 -13.45 2.74
N LYS A 146 -16.32 -14.70 2.53
CA LYS A 146 -15.40 -15.85 2.52
C LYS A 146 -14.58 -15.94 1.24
N ALA A 147 -14.99 -15.27 0.17
CA ALA A 147 -14.33 -15.29 -1.13
C ALA A 147 -13.53 -14.04 -1.42
N PHE A 148 -13.92 -12.88 -0.88
CA PHE A 148 -13.26 -11.61 -1.09
C PHE A 148 -13.28 -10.72 0.16
N SER A 149 -12.33 -9.79 0.24
CA SER A 149 -12.27 -8.76 1.28
C SER A 149 -13.08 -7.52 0.88
N VAL A 150 -13.57 -6.80 1.89
CA VAL A 150 -14.26 -5.51 1.76
C VAL A 150 -13.60 -4.41 2.60
N ASP A 151 -12.41 -4.65 3.14
CA ASP A 151 -11.71 -3.73 4.05
C ASP A 151 -11.40 -2.38 3.41
N SER A 152 -11.13 -2.37 2.10
CA SER A 152 -10.90 -1.15 1.32
C SER A 152 -12.09 -0.78 0.41
N GLY A 153 -13.26 -1.33 0.70
CA GLY A 153 -14.47 -1.09 -0.07
C GLY A 153 -14.97 -2.34 -0.82
N MET A 154 -16.16 -2.23 -1.40
CA MET A 154 -16.78 -3.34 -2.12
C MET A 154 -16.04 -3.64 -3.43
N PRO A 155 -15.87 -4.91 -3.81
CA PRO A 155 -15.33 -5.28 -5.13
C PRO A 155 -16.12 -4.66 -6.28
N ALA A 156 -15.45 -4.41 -7.40
CA ALA A 156 -16.08 -4.01 -8.64
C ALA A 156 -16.25 -5.21 -9.58
N VAL A 157 -17.30 -5.19 -10.37
CA VAL A 157 -17.50 -6.21 -11.40
C VAL A 157 -16.62 -5.88 -12.61
N TRP A 158 -15.75 -6.80 -12.98
CA TRP A 158 -14.76 -6.58 -14.04
C TRP A 158 -15.41 -6.26 -15.38
N LYS A 159 -15.04 -5.13 -15.98
CA LYS A 159 -15.56 -4.63 -17.26
C LYS A 159 -17.09 -4.45 -17.35
N ARG A 160 -17.76 -4.37 -16.20
CA ARG A 160 -19.20 -4.17 -16.13
C ARG A 160 -19.54 -3.05 -15.14
N PRO A 161 -19.34 -1.78 -15.53
CA PRO A 161 -19.64 -0.62 -14.68
C PRO A 161 -21.14 -0.44 -14.40
N ASP A 162 -22.00 -1.06 -15.20
CA ASP A 162 -23.45 -1.15 -15.03
C ASP A 162 -23.88 -2.08 -13.87
N LEU A 163 -22.95 -2.88 -13.34
CA LEU A 163 -23.20 -3.79 -12.22
C LEU A 163 -22.47 -3.30 -10.97
N LYS A 164 -23.19 -3.19 -9.88
CA LYS A 164 -22.63 -2.74 -8.61
C LYS A 164 -22.86 -3.78 -7.53
N LEU A 165 -21.79 -4.28 -6.91
CA LEU A 165 -21.90 -5.09 -5.71
C LEU A 165 -22.20 -4.18 -4.53
N THR A 166 -23.39 -4.30 -3.94
CA THR A 166 -23.90 -3.39 -2.91
C THR A 166 -23.88 -3.98 -1.51
N LYS A 167 -23.89 -5.30 -1.41
CA LYS A 167 -23.87 -6.01 -0.13
C LYS A 167 -23.13 -7.33 -0.25
N ALA A 168 -22.42 -7.70 0.80
CA ALA A 168 -21.86 -9.03 0.99
C ALA A 168 -22.28 -9.60 2.34
N SER A 169 -22.65 -10.86 2.37
CA SER A 169 -22.72 -11.70 3.56
C SER A 169 -21.62 -12.76 3.45
N ASP A 170 -21.60 -13.72 4.36
CA ASP A 170 -20.50 -14.70 4.42
C ASP A 170 -20.25 -15.40 3.08
N GLU A 171 -21.30 -15.82 2.40
CA GLU A 171 -21.25 -16.66 1.19
C GLU A 171 -21.92 -16.02 -0.03
N HIS A 172 -22.63 -14.90 0.14
CA HIS A 172 -23.43 -14.31 -0.94
C HIS A 172 -23.10 -12.82 -1.14
N GLY A 173 -23.02 -12.43 -2.39
CA GLY A 173 -22.97 -11.05 -2.83
C GLY A 173 -24.28 -10.62 -3.48
N VAL A 174 -24.67 -9.37 -3.28
CA VAL A 174 -25.85 -8.77 -3.93
C VAL A 174 -25.38 -7.77 -4.96
N LEU A 175 -25.77 -8.00 -6.21
CA LEU A 175 -25.57 -7.08 -7.32
C LEU A 175 -26.83 -6.24 -7.54
N GLU A 176 -26.62 -4.96 -7.68
CA GLU A 176 -27.56 -4.03 -8.31
C GLU A 176 -27.23 -3.96 -9.80
N VAL A 177 -28.26 -4.06 -10.63
CA VAL A 177 -28.18 -4.02 -12.10
C VAL A 177 -28.82 -2.71 -12.53
N SER A 178 -28.02 -1.79 -13.06
CA SER A 178 -28.54 -0.53 -13.62
C SER A 178 -29.21 -0.78 -14.99
N ASP A 179 -30.23 0.00 -15.31
CA ASP A 179 -30.90 0.00 -16.61
C ASP A 179 -29.96 0.46 -17.72
#